data_d12be4535e016f24a06da6e21d257871
#
_entry.id   d12be4535e016f24a06da6e21d257871
#
_cell.length_a   1.000
_cell.length_b   1.000
_cell.length_c   1.000
_cell.angle_alpha   90.00
_cell.angle_beta   90.00
_cell.angle_gamma   90.00
#
_symmetry.space_group_name_H-M   'P 1'
#
loop_
_entity.id
_entity.type
_entity.pdbx_description
1 polymer ?
#
loop_
_entity_poly.entity_id
_entity_poly.type
_entity_poly.pdbx_seq_one_letter_code
_entity_poly.pdbx_strand_id
1 'polypeptide(L)'
;MATKTDGQRRAQSTNGSGRKKSCDLLVHNAYLVTLDPKRRVFSPGAIAVTGTRIMAVGSEREILAKYESSRMFDAHGAVVHPGFIDPHVHIVHGTCRGIFGASLATAKGKPSFADWKAGVTGQDEFDATALAGVEMLRRGFTTFLEPGSAFETDAVAKAAETIGVRALLAGCYLWDQVEIMKHFGGLDGQSLYDRAPPKLERCLDQLGAELHRNKDPDGLVRGFVCIYGLGTASDELQKAAKSLAAKHKVS
;
A
#
# COMPACT_ATOMS: atom_id res chain seq x y z
N MET A 1 12.66 -80.17 -21.45
CA MET A 1 13.31 -79.29 -20.45
C MET A 1 13.59 -78.00 -21.14
N ALA A 2 12.83 -76.98 -20.88
CA ALA A 2 12.91 -75.63 -21.51
C ALA A 2 13.14 -74.61 -20.42
N THR A 3 14.33 -74.00 -20.44
CA THR A 3 14.73 -72.91 -19.55
C THR A 3 14.20 -71.57 -20.09
N LYS A 4 13.34 -70.88 -19.29
CA LYS A 4 12.88 -69.52 -19.55
C LYS A 4 13.94 -68.54 -19.07
N THR A 5 14.40 -67.67 -19.95
CA THR A 5 15.23 -66.52 -19.66
C THR A 5 14.34 -65.31 -19.32
N ASP A 6 14.54 -64.77 -18.14
CA ASP A 6 13.83 -63.64 -17.56
C ASP A 6 14.43 -62.33 -18.12
N GLY A 7 13.62 -61.57 -18.85
CA GLY A 7 14.01 -60.31 -19.46
C GLY A 7 13.71 -59.15 -18.51
N GLN A 8 14.71 -58.64 -17.81
CA GLN A 8 14.62 -57.41 -17.03
C GLN A 8 14.40 -56.19 -17.95
N ARG A 9 13.19 -55.64 -17.94
CA ARG A 9 12.90 -54.32 -18.51
C ARG A 9 13.48 -53.25 -17.57
N ARG A 10 14.60 -52.67 -17.97
CA ARG A 10 15.09 -51.39 -17.40
C ARG A 10 14.07 -50.30 -17.70
N ALA A 11 13.44 -49.76 -16.64
CA ALA A 11 12.69 -48.52 -16.73
C ALA A 11 13.67 -47.39 -17.03
N GLN A 12 13.59 -46.83 -18.25
CA GLN A 12 14.26 -45.59 -18.59
C GLN A 12 13.54 -44.44 -17.87
N SER A 13 14.20 -43.88 -16.86
CA SER A 13 13.82 -42.62 -16.28
C SER A 13 14.11 -41.51 -17.30
N THR A 14 13.09 -41.01 -17.98
CA THR A 14 13.21 -39.82 -18.79
C THR A 14 13.38 -38.61 -17.85
N ASN A 15 14.62 -38.29 -17.52
CA ASN A 15 14.97 -36.98 -16.97
C ASN A 15 14.78 -35.92 -18.06
N GLY A 16 13.59 -35.38 -18.18
CA GLY A 16 13.32 -34.20 -18.94
C GLY A 16 13.92 -32.97 -18.24
N SER A 17 15.22 -32.70 -18.43
CA SER A 17 15.81 -31.44 -18.03
C SER A 17 15.29 -30.33 -18.94
N GLY A 18 14.04 -29.91 -18.73
CA GLY A 18 13.53 -28.71 -19.35
C GLY A 18 14.37 -27.52 -18.87
N ARG A 19 14.79 -26.65 -19.80
CA ARG A 19 15.53 -25.41 -19.47
C ARG A 19 14.75 -24.64 -18.40
N LYS A 20 15.42 -24.25 -17.30
CA LYS A 20 14.81 -23.44 -16.24
C LYS A 20 14.36 -22.09 -16.81
N LYS A 21 13.29 -21.56 -16.22
CA LYS A 21 12.79 -20.23 -16.56
C LYS A 21 13.64 -19.18 -15.83
N SER A 22 14.14 -18.19 -16.56
CA SER A 22 14.83 -17.04 -15.95
C SER A 22 13.83 -16.17 -15.17
N CYS A 23 14.26 -15.66 -14.03
CA CYS A 23 13.55 -14.65 -13.24
C CYS A 23 14.56 -13.64 -12.66
N ASP A 24 14.06 -12.49 -12.19
CA ASP A 24 14.93 -11.39 -11.75
C ASP A 24 15.48 -11.60 -10.33
N LEU A 25 14.70 -12.27 -9.49
CA LEU A 25 15.07 -12.56 -8.11
C LEU A 25 14.51 -13.91 -7.68
N LEU A 26 15.35 -14.71 -7.01
CA LEU A 26 14.95 -15.89 -6.25
C LEU A 26 15.20 -15.65 -4.76
N VAL A 27 14.15 -15.70 -3.97
CA VAL A 27 14.24 -15.80 -2.51
C VAL A 27 14.14 -17.28 -2.16
N HIS A 28 15.07 -17.82 -1.38
CA HIS A 28 15.10 -19.24 -1.03
C HIS A 28 15.46 -19.45 0.45
N ASN A 29 15.45 -20.70 0.89
CA ASN A 29 15.73 -21.09 2.29
C ASN A 29 14.86 -20.30 3.29
N ALA A 30 13.57 -20.14 2.98
CA ALA A 30 12.62 -19.36 3.78
C ALA A 30 11.66 -20.27 4.56
N TYR A 31 11.27 -19.83 5.77
CA TYR A 31 10.01 -20.26 6.36
C TYR A 31 8.89 -19.42 5.74
N LEU A 32 8.32 -19.92 4.65
CA LEU A 32 7.45 -19.13 3.77
C LEU A 32 5.98 -19.29 4.15
N VAL A 33 5.35 -18.20 4.61
CA VAL A 33 3.93 -18.10 4.96
C VAL A 33 3.21 -17.34 3.85
N THR A 34 2.39 -18.04 3.06
CA THR A 34 1.80 -17.43 1.84
C THR A 34 0.61 -16.53 2.11
N LEU A 35 -0.11 -16.71 3.21
CA LEU A 35 -1.39 -16.07 3.53
C LEU A 35 -2.43 -16.19 2.41
N ASP A 36 -2.26 -17.16 1.51
CA ASP A 36 -3.23 -17.44 0.46
C ASP A 36 -4.52 -18.11 1.04
N PRO A 37 -5.59 -18.24 0.26
CA PRO A 37 -6.83 -18.87 0.74
C PRO A 37 -6.64 -20.28 1.30
N LYS A 38 -5.60 -21.01 0.86
CA LYS A 38 -5.25 -22.33 1.36
C LYS A 38 -4.32 -22.28 2.58
N ARG A 39 -3.88 -21.08 2.99
CA ARG A 39 -2.96 -20.86 4.12
C ARG A 39 -1.72 -21.75 4.08
N ARG A 40 -1.13 -21.91 2.89
CA ARG A 40 0.03 -22.77 2.70
C ARG A 40 1.28 -22.22 3.38
N VAL A 41 2.05 -23.12 3.95
CA VAL A 41 3.38 -22.84 4.52
C VAL A 41 4.37 -23.79 3.87
N PHE A 42 5.55 -23.28 3.51
CA PHE A 42 6.64 -24.09 2.94
C PHE A 42 7.92 -23.85 3.76
N SER A 43 8.57 -24.94 4.17
CA SER A 43 9.82 -24.88 4.94
C SER A 43 10.73 -26.06 4.57
N PRO A 44 11.83 -25.84 3.84
CA PRO A 44 12.23 -24.58 3.21
C PRO A 44 11.32 -24.22 2.03
N GLY A 45 11.02 -22.93 1.91
CA GLY A 45 10.24 -22.36 0.84
C GLY A 45 11.06 -21.43 -0.05
N ALA A 46 10.54 -21.16 -1.27
CA ALA A 46 11.14 -20.20 -2.18
C ALA A 46 10.11 -19.43 -3.01
N ILE A 47 10.55 -18.28 -3.51
CA ILE A 47 9.75 -17.35 -4.33
C ILE A 47 10.59 -16.98 -5.57
N ALA A 48 9.98 -17.06 -6.76
CA ALA A 48 10.53 -16.52 -8.00
C ALA A 48 9.79 -15.21 -8.37
N VAL A 49 10.54 -14.15 -8.64
CA VAL A 49 10.00 -12.81 -8.95
C VAL A 49 10.55 -12.34 -10.29
N THR A 50 9.68 -11.74 -11.12
CA THR A 50 10.06 -11.05 -12.36
C THR A 50 9.33 -9.71 -12.42
N GLY A 51 10.08 -8.62 -12.61
CA GLY A 51 9.54 -7.26 -12.56
C GLY A 51 8.80 -7.01 -11.24
N THR A 52 7.54 -6.65 -11.35
CA THR A 52 6.65 -6.37 -10.20
C THR A 52 5.82 -7.58 -9.75
N ARG A 53 6.06 -8.78 -10.31
CA ARG A 53 5.18 -9.94 -10.13
C ARG A 53 5.88 -11.13 -9.48
N ILE A 54 5.18 -11.77 -8.55
CA ILE A 54 5.55 -13.11 -8.05
C ILE A 54 5.12 -14.13 -9.11
N MET A 55 6.11 -14.79 -9.72
CA MET A 55 5.89 -15.79 -10.77
C MET A 55 5.54 -17.16 -10.20
N ALA A 56 6.14 -17.50 -9.08
CA ALA A 56 5.90 -18.77 -8.41
C ALA A 56 6.26 -18.69 -6.92
N VAL A 57 5.55 -19.49 -6.14
CA VAL A 57 5.79 -19.68 -4.71
C VAL A 57 5.55 -21.16 -4.36
N GLY A 58 6.42 -21.74 -3.55
CA GLY A 58 6.31 -23.16 -3.21
C GLY A 58 7.47 -23.69 -2.41
N SER A 59 7.61 -25.03 -2.37
CA SER A 59 8.79 -25.64 -1.77
C SER A 59 10.05 -25.23 -2.52
N GLU A 60 11.14 -25.03 -1.79
CA GLU A 60 12.43 -24.63 -2.38
C GLU A 60 12.83 -25.58 -3.52
N ARG A 61 12.72 -26.87 -3.31
CA ARG A 61 13.04 -27.90 -4.31
C ARG A 61 12.26 -27.69 -5.62
N GLU A 62 10.96 -27.42 -5.54
CA GLU A 62 10.11 -27.24 -6.73
C GLU A 62 10.42 -25.95 -7.47
N ILE A 63 10.67 -24.87 -6.74
CA ILE A 63 10.96 -23.56 -7.33
C ILE A 63 12.34 -23.56 -7.99
N LEU A 64 13.38 -24.04 -7.28
CA LEU A 64 14.74 -24.08 -7.82
C LEU A 64 14.89 -25.10 -8.97
N ALA A 65 14.01 -26.10 -9.08
CA ALA A 65 13.98 -26.99 -10.23
C ALA A 65 13.44 -26.29 -11.50
N LYS A 66 12.57 -25.30 -11.37
CA LYS A 66 11.85 -24.64 -12.48
C LYS A 66 12.37 -23.26 -12.84
N TYR A 67 13.01 -22.56 -11.89
CA TYR A 67 13.46 -21.18 -12.05
C TYR A 67 14.95 -21.04 -11.76
N GLU A 68 15.58 -20.04 -12.41
CA GLU A 68 16.96 -19.63 -12.18
C GLU A 68 17.06 -18.10 -12.20
N SER A 69 17.97 -17.54 -11.41
CA SER A 69 18.26 -16.11 -11.35
C SER A 69 19.72 -15.89 -11.01
N SER A 70 20.30 -14.81 -11.54
CA SER A 70 21.62 -14.30 -11.13
C SER A 70 21.56 -13.59 -9.76
N ARG A 71 20.35 -13.21 -9.31
CA ARG A 71 20.10 -12.59 -8.01
C ARG A 71 19.37 -13.57 -7.11
N MET A 72 20.11 -14.17 -6.20
CA MET A 72 19.55 -15.07 -5.19
C MET A 72 19.65 -14.42 -3.81
N PHE A 73 18.58 -14.52 -3.04
CA PHE A 73 18.52 -14.05 -1.66
C PHE A 73 18.25 -15.25 -0.74
N ASP A 74 19.25 -15.59 0.07
CA ASP A 74 19.09 -16.63 1.10
C ASP A 74 18.40 -16.01 2.32
N ALA A 75 17.22 -16.49 2.67
CA ALA A 75 16.48 -16.04 3.83
C ALA A 75 16.99 -16.64 5.16
N HIS A 76 17.97 -17.57 5.11
CA HIS A 76 18.56 -18.21 6.29
C HIS A 76 17.54 -18.82 7.26
N GLY A 77 16.44 -19.36 6.75
CA GLY A 77 15.35 -19.91 7.56
C GLY A 77 14.41 -18.85 8.17
N ALA A 78 14.63 -17.57 7.88
CA ALA A 78 13.76 -16.50 8.37
C ALA A 78 12.34 -16.63 7.82
N VAL A 79 11.38 -16.07 8.56
CA VAL A 79 9.98 -15.99 8.12
C VAL A 79 9.85 -14.98 6.96
N VAL A 80 9.29 -15.44 5.84
CA VAL A 80 8.94 -14.61 4.70
C VAL A 80 7.43 -14.67 4.49
N HIS A 81 6.78 -13.52 4.48
CA HIS A 81 5.34 -13.37 4.30
C HIS A 81 5.02 -12.12 3.45
N PRO A 82 3.79 -11.97 2.93
CA PRO A 82 3.37 -10.73 2.27
C PRO A 82 3.56 -9.52 3.20
N GLY A 83 4.01 -8.39 2.63
CA GLY A 83 4.20 -7.17 3.42
C GLY A 83 2.90 -6.72 4.10
N PHE A 84 3.03 -6.08 5.25
CA PHE A 84 1.89 -5.51 5.96
C PHE A 84 1.29 -4.33 5.19
N ILE A 85 -0.01 -4.15 5.36
CA ILE A 85 -0.76 -3.04 4.79
C ILE A 85 -1.25 -2.19 5.96
N ASP A 86 -0.98 -0.89 5.94
CA ASP A 86 -1.63 0.06 6.83
C ASP A 86 -2.88 0.61 6.13
N PRO A 87 -4.09 0.24 6.59
CA PRO A 87 -5.32 0.61 5.90
C PRO A 87 -5.81 2.03 6.23
N HIS A 88 -5.12 2.77 7.10
CA HIS A 88 -5.50 4.13 7.47
C HIS A 88 -4.35 4.86 8.16
N VAL A 89 -3.61 5.66 7.41
CA VAL A 89 -2.53 6.47 7.97
C VAL A 89 -2.50 7.87 7.35
N HIS A 90 -2.50 8.89 8.19
CA HIS A 90 -2.25 10.26 7.76
C HIS A 90 -0.74 10.49 7.60
N ILE A 91 -0.18 9.94 6.54
CA ILE A 91 1.28 9.85 6.36
C ILE A 91 1.95 11.24 6.31
N VAL A 92 1.23 12.22 5.78
CA VAL A 92 1.68 13.62 5.67
C VAL A 92 1.79 14.33 7.01
N HIS A 93 1.21 13.78 8.08
CA HIS A 93 1.34 14.33 9.43
C HIS A 93 2.71 14.03 10.08
N GLY A 94 3.59 13.33 9.40
CA GLY A 94 4.95 13.04 9.88
C GLY A 94 5.74 14.30 10.25
N THR A 95 5.53 15.42 9.57
CA THR A 95 6.22 16.69 9.84
C THR A 95 5.76 17.38 11.13
N CYS A 96 4.61 17.01 11.70
CA CYS A 96 4.15 17.59 12.96
C CYS A 96 4.58 16.80 14.22
N ARG A 97 5.37 15.75 14.06
CA ARG A 97 5.87 14.96 15.21
C ARG A 97 6.63 15.83 16.19
N GLY A 98 6.19 15.83 17.44
CA GLY A 98 6.80 16.62 18.53
C GLY A 98 6.40 18.11 18.55
N ILE A 99 5.64 18.61 17.57
CA ILE A 99 5.12 19.99 17.58
C ILE A 99 3.90 20.10 18.50
N PHE A 100 3.01 19.14 18.42
CA PHE A 100 1.80 19.07 19.24
C PHE A 100 1.99 18.02 20.33
N GLY A 101 1.51 18.32 21.56
CA GLY A 101 1.50 17.38 22.67
C GLY A 101 0.45 16.27 22.48
N ALA A 102 0.16 15.54 23.57
CA ALA A 102 -0.87 14.48 23.58
C ALA A 102 -2.28 14.99 23.25
N SER A 103 -2.50 16.31 23.34
CA SER A 103 -3.72 17.00 22.88
C SER A 103 -3.37 17.89 21.70
N LEU A 104 -4.20 17.86 20.66
CA LEU A 104 -4.13 18.82 19.55
C LEU A 104 -4.57 20.23 19.98
N ALA A 105 -5.02 20.38 21.24
CA ALA A 105 -5.35 21.66 21.83
C ALA A 105 -4.10 22.54 21.95
N THR A 106 -4.21 23.75 21.50
CA THR A 106 -3.10 24.70 21.39
C THR A 106 -2.75 25.32 22.74
N ALA A 107 -1.47 25.35 23.07
CA ALA A 107 -1.00 26.28 24.10
C ALA A 107 -1.20 27.71 23.61
N LYS A 108 -1.56 28.60 24.54
CA LYS A 108 -1.80 30.03 24.23
C LYS A 108 -0.61 30.61 23.45
N GLY A 109 -0.87 31.19 22.30
CA GLY A 109 0.15 31.84 21.45
C GLY A 109 0.92 30.89 20.51
N LYS A 110 0.54 29.60 20.39
CA LYS A 110 1.07 28.69 19.37
C LYS A 110 0.03 28.42 18.28
N PRO A 111 0.47 28.14 17.03
CA PRO A 111 -0.46 27.78 15.96
C PRO A 111 -1.26 26.52 16.32
N SER A 112 -2.51 26.49 15.92
CA SER A 112 -3.35 25.29 16.03
C SER A 112 -2.89 24.23 15.04
N PHE A 113 -3.38 22.99 15.21
CA PHE A 113 -3.16 21.95 14.20
C PHE A 113 -3.75 22.38 12.84
N ALA A 114 -4.90 23.03 12.83
CA ALA A 114 -5.53 23.56 11.61
C ALA A 114 -4.64 24.61 10.91
N ASP A 115 -4.03 25.54 11.67
CA ASP A 115 -3.11 26.55 11.13
C ASP A 115 -1.84 25.90 10.56
N TRP A 116 -1.25 24.95 11.31
CA TRP A 116 -0.10 24.19 10.82
C TRP A 116 -0.46 23.46 9.54
N LYS A 117 -1.58 22.72 9.53
CA LYS A 117 -1.99 21.92 8.38
C LYS A 117 -2.31 22.80 7.16
N ALA A 118 -2.91 23.95 7.36
CA ALA A 118 -3.16 24.92 6.28
C ALA A 118 -1.86 25.49 5.67
N GLY A 119 -0.79 25.54 6.43
CA GLY A 119 0.52 26.04 5.99
C GLY A 119 1.44 24.98 5.36
N VAL A 120 1.10 23.68 5.43
CA VAL A 120 1.94 22.59 4.89
C VAL A 120 2.06 22.72 3.36
N THR A 121 3.29 22.62 2.87
CA THR A 121 3.62 22.70 1.43
C THR A 121 3.73 21.30 0.81
N GLY A 122 3.77 21.23 -0.53
CA GLY A 122 4.03 19.97 -1.23
C GLY A 122 5.39 19.36 -0.88
N GLN A 123 6.41 20.18 -0.61
CA GLN A 123 7.72 19.68 -0.16
C GLN A 123 7.62 19.05 1.24
N ASP A 124 6.88 19.67 2.16
CA ASP A 124 6.65 19.09 3.49
C ASP A 124 5.91 17.74 3.41
N GLU A 125 4.92 17.64 2.53
CA GLU A 125 4.17 16.38 2.33
C GLU A 125 5.02 15.30 1.65
N PHE A 126 5.91 15.69 0.73
CA PHE A 126 6.92 14.77 0.16
C PHE A 126 7.87 14.25 1.24
N ASP A 127 8.47 15.14 2.02
CA ASP A 127 9.46 14.79 3.05
C ASP A 127 8.83 13.93 4.16
N ALA A 128 7.63 14.29 4.62
CA ALA A 128 6.86 13.50 5.59
C ALA A 128 6.59 12.08 5.07
N THR A 129 6.14 11.97 3.82
CA THR A 129 5.82 10.69 3.19
C THR A 129 7.07 9.84 3.00
N ALA A 130 8.18 10.46 2.53
CA ALA A 130 9.44 9.75 2.33
C ALA A 130 9.99 9.20 3.65
N LEU A 131 10.01 10.02 4.71
CA LEU A 131 10.49 9.60 6.03
C LEU A 131 9.61 8.49 6.62
N ALA A 132 8.30 8.72 6.70
CA ALA A 132 7.37 7.75 7.28
C ALA A 132 7.34 6.45 6.47
N GLY A 133 7.37 6.53 5.14
CA GLY A 133 7.39 5.37 4.26
C GLY A 133 8.65 4.51 4.43
N VAL A 134 9.84 5.12 4.60
CA VAL A 134 11.06 4.38 4.93
C VAL A 134 10.94 3.69 6.30
N GLU A 135 10.38 4.37 7.30
CA GLU A 135 10.11 3.78 8.60
C GLU A 135 9.14 2.59 8.51
N MET A 136 8.10 2.71 7.68
CA MET A 136 7.14 1.64 7.40
C MET A 136 7.82 0.44 6.75
N LEU A 137 8.58 0.64 5.66
CA LEU A 137 9.32 -0.43 4.98
C LEU A 137 10.26 -1.17 5.92
N ARG A 138 11.00 -0.45 6.79
CA ARG A 138 11.88 -1.06 7.79
C ARG A 138 11.13 -1.92 8.83
N ARG A 139 9.83 -1.74 8.98
CA ARG A 139 8.95 -2.52 9.87
C ARG A 139 8.08 -3.54 9.13
N GLY A 140 8.33 -3.74 7.82
CA GLY A 140 7.64 -4.75 7.01
C GLY A 140 6.31 -4.29 6.42
N PHE A 141 5.94 -3.00 6.54
CA PHE A 141 4.81 -2.43 5.83
C PHE A 141 5.22 -2.09 4.40
N THR A 142 4.48 -2.55 3.41
CA THR A 142 4.76 -2.33 1.99
C THR A 142 3.67 -1.53 1.28
N THR A 143 2.58 -1.23 1.97
CA THR A 143 1.43 -0.50 1.43
C THR A 143 0.80 0.35 2.52
N PHE A 144 0.35 1.55 2.16
CA PHE A 144 -0.47 2.38 3.02
C PHE A 144 -1.66 3.00 2.27
N LEU A 145 -2.72 3.35 3.02
CA LEU A 145 -3.83 4.16 2.55
C LEU A 145 -3.77 5.53 3.23
N GLU A 146 -3.70 6.59 2.44
CA GLU A 146 -3.85 7.99 2.87
C GLU A 146 -5.29 8.42 2.66
N PRO A 147 -6.11 8.57 3.73
CA PRO A 147 -7.56 8.72 3.62
C PRO A 147 -8.02 10.14 3.28
N GLY A 148 -7.17 10.94 2.64
CA GLY A 148 -7.53 12.29 2.17
C GLY A 148 -7.11 13.41 3.11
N SER A 149 -5.96 13.31 3.74
CA SER A 149 -5.35 14.42 4.49
C SER A 149 -4.21 15.12 3.74
N ALA A 150 -3.79 14.60 2.60
CA ALA A 150 -2.77 15.23 1.76
C ALA A 150 -3.39 16.28 0.85
N PHE A 151 -2.85 17.50 0.86
CA PHE A 151 -3.24 18.55 -0.07
C PHE A 151 -2.59 18.38 -1.44
N GLU A 152 -1.31 17.98 -1.44
CA GLU A 152 -0.50 17.82 -2.64
C GLU A 152 -0.27 16.32 -2.89
N THR A 153 -1.32 15.63 -3.32
CA THR A 153 -1.31 14.17 -3.54
C THR A 153 -0.25 13.73 -4.54
N ASP A 154 0.14 14.59 -5.50
CA ASP A 154 1.25 14.31 -6.43
C ASP A 154 2.61 14.29 -5.72
N ALA A 155 2.82 15.11 -4.69
CA ALA A 155 4.03 15.08 -3.88
C ALA A 155 4.12 13.77 -3.07
N VAL A 156 2.99 13.33 -2.50
CA VAL A 156 2.87 12.04 -1.80
C VAL A 156 3.13 10.87 -2.74
N ALA A 157 2.53 10.91 -3.94
CA ALA A 157 2.73 9.89 -4.97
C ALA A 157 4.20 9.78 -5.36
N LYS A 158 4.84 10.91 -5.67
CA LYS A 158 6.27 10.97 -6.03
C LYS A 158 7.17 10.44 -4.92
N ALA A 159 6.88 10.77 -3.66
CA ALA A 159 7.63 10.23 -2.52
C ALA A 159 7.48 8.71 -2.42
N ALA A 160 6.25 8.20 -2.48
CA ALA A 160 5.96 6.76 -2.44
C ALA A 160 6.69 5.99 -3.55
N GLU A 161 6.68 6.50 -4.78
CA GLU A 161 7.39 5.93 -5.92
C GLU A 161 8.91 5.98 -5.74
N THR A 162 9.44 7.09 -5.21
CA THR A 162 10.88 7.26 -4.97
C THR A 162 11.43 6.24 -3.98
N ILE A 163 10.68 5.93 -2.93
CA ILE A 163 11.12 4.98 -1.89
C ILE A 163 10.65 3.55 -2.17
N GLY A 164 9.75 3.34 -3.15
CA GLY A 164 9.29 2.01 -3.55
C GLY A 164 8.21 1.42 -2.64
N VAL A 165 7.38 2.25 -1.97
CA VAL A 165 6.22 1.80 -1.18
C VAL A 165 4.94 1.97 -1.99
N ARG A 166 3.98 1.08 -1.81
CA ARG A 166 2.65 1.23 -2.43
C ARG A 166 1.81 2.22 -1.65
N ALA A 167 1.07 3.07 -2.37
CA ALA A 167 0.15 4.04 -1.78
C ALA A 167 -1.23 3.98 -2.43
N LEU A 168 -2.26 4.14 -1.63
CA LEU A 168 -3.61 4.46 -2.09
C LEU A 168 -3.94 5.86 -1.60
N LEU A 169 -4.34 6.74 -2.53
CA LEU A 169 -4.59 8.16 -2.28
C LEU A 169 -6.04 8.52 -2.57
N ALA A 170 -6.59 9.44 -1.79
CA ALA A 170 -7.93 9.99 -1.97
C ALA A 170 -7.89 11.52 -2.00
N GLY A 171 -8.97 12.13 -2.48
CA GLY A 171 -9.13 13.59 -2.49
C GLY A 171 -9.07 14.19 -1.10
N CYS A 172 -8.46 15.37 -0.98
CA CYS A 172 -8.16 16.01 0.29
C CYS A 172 -9.38 16.63 0.95
N TYR A 173 -9.61 16.30 2.22
CA TYR A 173 -10.65 16.89 3.08
C TYR A 173 -12.01 17.00 2.38
N LEU A 174 -12.54 15.89 1.88
CA LEU A 174 -13.86 15.85 1.25
C LEU A 174 -14.94 15.83 2.33
N TRP A 175 -15.28 17.01 2.78
CA TRP A 175 -16.30 17.33 3.76
C TRP A 175 -17.20 18.47 3.30
N ASP A 176 -18.49 18.41 3.56
CA ASP A 176 -19.46 19.48 3.32
C ASP A 176 -20.25 19.88 4.58
N GLN A 177 -20.01 19.18 5.69
CA GLN A 177 -20.58 19.44 7.00
C GLN A 177 -19.45 19.42 8.03
N VAL A 178 -19.21 20.56 8.70
CA VAL A 178 -18.07 20.68 9.64
C VAL A 178 -18.47 21.05 11.07
N GLU A 179 -19.77 21.09 11.38
CA GLU A 179 -20.23 21.45 12.72
C GLU A 179 -19.67 20.53 13.81
N ILE A 180 -19.53 19.23 13.50
CA ILE A 180 -18.95 18.26 14.41
C ILE A 180 -17.47 18.55 14.74
N MET A 181 -16.77 19.25 13.85
CA MET A 181 -15.34 19.55 14.02
C MET A 181 -15.07 20.45 15.22
N LYS A 182 -16.05 21.26 15.64
CA LYS A 182 -15.98 22.07 16.86
C LYS A 182 -15.71 21.25 18.12
N HIS A 183 -16.00 19.95 18.09
CA HIS A 183 -15.78 19.03 19.20
C HIS A 183 -14.40 18.34 19.14
N PHE A 184 -13.67 18.50 18.04
CA PHE A 184 -12.33 17.95 17.85
C PHE A 184 -11.29 19.07 18.01
N GLY A 185 -10.76 19.24 19.21
CA GLY A 185 -9.80 20.30 19.51
C GLY A 185 -8.63 20.35 18.51
N GLY A 186 -8.40 21.54 17.96
CA GLY A 186 -7.31 21.82 17.04
C GLY A 186 -7.59 21.52 15.56
N LEU A 187 -8.65 20.80 15.23
CA LEU A 187 -9.05 20.52 13.82
C LEU A 187 -10.07 21.54 13.27
N ASP A 188 -10.75 22.27 14.17
CA ASP A 188 -11.66 23.35 13.79
C ASP A 188 -10.85 24.63 13.64
N GLY A 189 -10.74 25.15 12.43
CA GLY A 189 -9.98 26.38 12.16
C GLY A 189 -10.25 26.96 10.77
N GLN A 190 -10.46 28.29 10.74
CA GLN A 190 -10.79 29.01 9.52
C GLN A 190 -9.71 28.83 8.45
N SER A 191 -8.43 28.83 8.82
CA SER A 191 -7.30 28.62 7.92
C SER A 191 -7.41 27.31 7.13
N LEU A 192 -7.86 26.22 7.78
CA LEU A 192 -8.05 24.94 7.13
C LEU A 192 -9.29 24.95 6.23
N TYR A 193 -10.37 25.61 6.64
CA TYR A 193 -11.59 25.77 5.83
C TYR A 193 -11.37 26.69 4.61
N ASP A 194 -10.49 27.66 4.71
CA ASP A 194 -10.11 28.49 3.57
C ASP A 194 -9.36 27.66 2.51
N ARG A 195 -8.51 26.75 2.94
CA ARG A 195 -7.76 25.84 2.04
C ARG A 195 -8.62 24.69 1.52
N ALA A 196 -9.51 24.16 2.34
CA ALA A 196 -10.44 23.08 2.00
C ALA A 196 -11.88 23.47 2.36
N PRO A 197 -12.52 24.38 1.59
CA PRO A 197 -13.86 24.86 1.90
C PRO A 197 -14.87 23.72 2.05
N PRO A 198 -15.68 23.71 3.12
CA PRO A 198 -16.70 22.69 3.35
C PRO A 198 -17.92 22.95 2.45
N LYS A 199 -17.75 22.66 1.16
CA LYS A 199 -18.77 22.86 0.13
C LYS A 199 -19.01 21.57 -0.62
N LEU A 200 -20.27 21.16 -0.74
CA LEU A 200 -20.68 19.95 -1.45
C LEU A 200 -20.16 19.94 -2.89
N GLU A 201 -20.34 21.03 -3.63
CA GLU A 201 -19.90 21.15 -5.02
C GLU A 201 -18.41 20.83 -5.18
N ARG A 202 -17.53 21.44 -4.36
CA ARG A 202 -16.10 21.13 -4.34
C ARG A 202 -15.83 19.65 -4.07
N CYS A 203 -16.55 19.07 -3.10
CA CYS A 203 -16.36 17.68 -2.74
C CYS A 203 -16.75 16.76 -3.90
N LEU A 204 -17.86 17.03 -4.56
CA LEU A 204 -18.32 16.25 -5.71
C LEU A 204 -17.33 16.34 -6.89
N ASP A 205 -16.79 17.52 -7.18
CA ASP A 205 -15.80 17.73 -8.24
C ASP A 205 -14.49 16.97 -7.98
N GLN A 206 -14.08 16.88 -6.72
CA GLN A 206 -12.81 16.26 -6.33
C GLN A 206 -12.93 14.77 -5.92
N LEU A 207 -14.14 14.25 -5.80
CA LEU A 207 -14.39 12.93 -5.24
C LEU A 207 -13.65 11.78 -5.95
N GLY A 208 -13.41 11.90 -7.24
CA GLY A 208 -12.70 10.92 -8.05
C GLY A 208 -11.34 11.38 -8.58
N ALA A 209 -10.80 12.49 -8.07
CA ALA A 209 -9.61 13.11 -8.64
C ALA A 209 -8.41 12.15 -8.76
N GLU A 210 -8.21 11.26 -7.77
CA GLU A 210 -7.08 10.34 -7.73
C GLU A 210 -7.29 9.06 -8.59
N LEU A 211 -8.51 8.80 -9.08
CA LEU A 211 -8.81 7.58 -9.85
C LEU A 211 -8.06 7.48 -11.18
N HIS A 212 -7.53 8.59 -11.69
CA HIS A 212 -6.69 8.59 -12.88
C HIS A 212 -5.43 7.73 -12.73
N ARG A 213 -4.91 7.55 -11.49
CA ARG A 213 -3.75 6.72 -11.17
C ARG A 213 -4.00 5.22 -11.39
N ASN A 214 -5.25 4.80 -11.44
CA ASN A 214 -5.63 3.40 -11.67
C ASN A 214 -5.49 2.94 -13.12
N LYS A 215 -5.09 3.83 -14.04
CA LYS A 215 -4.86 3.48 -15.46
C LYS A 215 -3.66 2.55 -15.64
N ASP A 216 -2.64 2.69 -14.78
CA ASP A 216 -1.50 1.78 -14.78
C ASP A 216 -1.73 0.63 -13.79
N PRO A 217 -1.94 -0.62 -14.27
CA PRO A 217 -2.17 -1.77 -13.40
C PRO A 217 -0.94 -2.16 -12.57
N ASP A 218 0.25 -1.76 -12.98
CA ASP A 218 1.52 -2.07 -12.31
C ASP A 218 2.07 -0.88 -11.50
N GLY A 219 1.38 0.27 -11.54
CA GLY A 219 1.75 1.46 -10.77
C GLY A 219 1.76 1.21 -9.26
N LEU A 220 2.73 1.82 -8.58
CA LEU A 220 2.83 1.73 -7.12
C LEU A 220 1.75 2.57 -6.42
N VAL A 221 1.30 3.65 -7.06
CA VAL A 221 0.32 4.56 -6.48
C VAL A 221 -1.02 4.42 -7.19
N ARG A 222 -2.07 4.29 -6.41
CA ARG A 222 -3.44 4.13 -6.89
C ARG A 222 -4.38 5.10 -6.20
N GLY A 223 -5.52 5.35 -6.83
CA GLY A 223 -6.59 6.16 -6.28
C GLY A 223 -7.74 5.31 -5.72
N PHE A 224 -8.38 5.83 -4.69
CA PHE A 224 -9.63 5.30 -4.17
C PHE A 224 -10.60 6.43 -3.83
N VAL A 225 -11.84 6.10 -3.50
CA VAL A 225 -12.85 7.09 -3.13
C VAL A 225 -12.97 7.13 -1.61
N CYS A 226 -12.75 8.30 -1.04
CA CYS A 226 -12.87 8.52 0.40
C CYS A 226 -13.54 9.86 0.67
N ILE A 227 -14.35 9.93 1.71
CA ILE A 227 -14.84 11.17 2.34
C ILE A 227 -14.17 11.29 3.70
N TYR A 228 -14.08 12.50 4.24
CA TYR A 228 -13.26 12.74 5.44
C TYR A 228 -13.72 11.94 6.67
N GLY A 229 -15.02 11.81 6.89
CA GLY A 229 -15.51 10.97 8.00
C GLY A 229 -17.01 11.06 8.23
N LEU A 230 -17.53 10.17 9.07
CA LEU A 230 -18.92 10.21 9.51
C LEU A 230 -19.18 11.51 10.29
N GLY A 231 -20.31 12.17 9.97
CA GLY A 231 -20.69 13.45 10.55
C GLY A 231 -20.06 14.67 9.89
N THR A 232 -19.15 14.48 8.91
CA THR A 232 -18.60 15.59 8.10
C THR A 232 -19.07 15.58 6.66
N ALA A 233 -19.91 14.62 6.29
CA ALA A 233 -20.44 14.46 4.94
C ALA A 233 -21.96 14.34 4.96
N SER A 234 -22.61 15.10 4.09
CA SER A 234 -24.06 14.98 3.86
C SER A 234 -24.42 13.62 3.26
N ASP A 235 -25.69 13.26 3.35
CA ASP A 235 -26.22 12.06 2.69
C ASP A 235 -25.98 12.08 1.17
N GLU A 236 -26.00 13.26 0.56
CA GLU A 236 -25.76 13.44 -0.87
C GLU A 236 -24.30 13.09 -1.21
N LEU A 237 -23.33 13.62 -0.48
CA LEU A 237 -21.92 13.32 -0.66
C LEU A 237 -21.63 11.82 -0.42
N GLN A 238 -22.22 11.23 0.62
CA GLN A 238 -22.06 9.79 0.91
C GLN A 238 -22.61 8.91 -0.23
N LYS A 239 -23.79 9.23 -0.76
CA LYS A 239 -24.39 8.51 -1.89
C LYS A 239 -23.58 8.64 -3.17
N ALA A 240 -23.05 9.85 -3.44
CA ALA A 240 -22.17 10.10 -4.57
C ALA A 240 -20.87 9.27 -4.46
N ALA A 241 -20.23 9.28 -3.29
CA ALA A 241 -19.02 8.51 -3.02
C ALA A 241 -19.25 7.00 -3.25
N LYS A 242 -20.32 6.45 -2.67
CA LYS A 242 -20.69 5.04 -2.86
C LYS A 242 -20.93 4.70 -4.33
N SER A 243 -21.64 5.55 -5.05
CA SER A 243 -21.96 5.34 -6.47
C SER A 243 -20.69 5.37 -7.32
N LEU A 244 -19.80 6.33 -7.07
CA LEU A 244 -18.53 6.45 -7.79
C LEU A 244 -17.61 5.26 -7.52
N ALA A 245 -17.47 4.86 -6.25
CA ALA A 245 -16.68 3.70 -5.86
C ALA A 245 -17.16 2.41 -6.55
N ALA A 246 -18.47 2.18 -6.56
CA ALA A 246 -19.08 1.04 -7.25
C ALA A 246 -18.83 1.07 -8.76
N LYS A 247 -18.99 2.24 -9.41
CA LYS A 247 -18.74 2.43 -10.84
C LYS A 247 -17.31 2.08 -11.23
N HIS A 248 -16.35 2.50 -10.42
CA HIS A 248 -14.92 2.28 -10.69
C HIS A 248 -14.36 0.99 -10.05
N LYS A 249 -15.19 0.23 -9.32
CA LYS A 249 -14.80 -0.99 -8.59
C LYS A 249 -13.62 -0.75 -7.64
N VAL A 250 -13.68 0.35 -6.93
CA VAL A 250 -12.72 0.74 -5.88
C VAL A 250 -13.44 0.86 -4.54
N SER A 251 -12.69 0.81 -3.45
CA SER A 251 -13.21 1.01 -2.08
C SER A 251 -13.34 2.49 -1.80
#